data_5dd2146b05c46b61cc740c473ea8a3f2
#
_entry.id   5dd2146b05c46b61cc740c473ea8a3f2
#
_cell.length_a   1.000
_cell.length_b   1.000
_cell.length_c   1.000
_cell.angle_alpha   90.00
_cell.angle_beta   90.00
_cell.angle_gamma   90.00
#
_symmetry.space_group_name_H-M   'P 1'
#
loop_
_entity.id
_entity.type
_entity.pdbx_description
1 polymer ?
#
loop_
_entity_poly.entity_id
_entity_poly.type
_entity_poly.pdbx_seq_one_letter_code
_entity_poly.pdbx_strand_id
1 'polypeptide(L)'
;MQNLWKLSNYLFQWQWKKWNRSVLLVTFIFALGNLVALAFPFRNPVSYEYYPKAFQTYDMALDRSLIPVYFVVGLGFLLIGIFIQLRGFSQHGKGIYTLFLLPMKRKEVYLAFLLSAVASIVLYYVLWLVLLVAAYFPITAFYEKKALEEVFWLTKDVMLTGIETPHTNGLFLAFRHSTFLAVCFPGTFGTLFSVVGGLGLMLTGLLFAEFYTEEIGIRVLGSAGAILLGGYLYLYEAAVRLLSPFQAEASLSGSFIKGLLGVAVMLFLQRYTMKKLDMRRDF
;
A
#
# COMPACT_ATOMS: atom_id res chain seq x y z
N MET A 1 -2.75 23.34 18.93
CA MET A 1 -1.91 22.25 18.37
C MET A 1 -1.70 21.07 19.33
N GLN A 2 -1.41 21.27 20.62
CA GLN A 2 -1.23 20.14 21.57
C GLN A 2 -2.44 19.23 21.69
N ASN A 3 -3.66 19.76 21.74
CA ASN A 3 -4.89 18.96 21.87
C ASN A 3 -5.16 18.12 20.61
N LEU A 4 -4.89 18.65 19.42
CA LEU A 4 -5.00 17.92 18.15
C LEU A 4 -4.05 16.71 18.14
N TRP A 5 -2.81 16.88 18.55
CA TRP A 5 -1.83 15.80 18.60
C TRP A 5 -2.21 14.72 19.63
N LYS A 6 -2.68 15.13 20.80
CA LYS A 6 -3.15 14.19 21.83
C LYS A 6 -4.34 13.37 21.33
N LEU A 7 -5.32 14.00 20.67
CA LEU A 7 -6.49 13.32 20.11
C LEU A 7 -6.09 12.38 18.97
N SER A 8 -5.24 12.82 18.06
CA SER A 8 -4.73 11.98 16.96
C SER A 8 -4.01 10.73 17.50
N ASN A 9 -3.14 10.89 18.50
CA ASN A 9 -2.44 9.77 19.12
C ASN A 9 -3.41 8.81 19.84
N TYR A 10 -4.42 9.33 20.55
CA TYR A 10 -5.45 8.52 21.18
C TYR A 10 -6.22 7.70 20.12
N LEU A 11 -6.67 8.33 19.04
CA LEU A 11 -7.38 7.67 17.95
C LEU A 11 -6.51 6.61 17.29
N PHE A 12 -5.24 6.91 17.03
CA PHE A 12 -4.29 5.95 16.47
C PHE A 12 -4.09 4.73 17.40
N GLN A 13 -3.88 4.94 18.70
CA GLN A 13 -3.73 3.84 19.65
C GLN A 13 -5.00 3.00 19.75
N TRP A 14 -6.16 3.62 19.67
CA TRP A 14 -7.43 2.93 19.69
C TRP A 14 -7.64 2.09 18.42
N GLN A 15 -7.33 2.64 17.22
CA GLN A 15 -7.33 1.93 15.96
C GLN A 15 -6.34 0.75 16.00
N TRP A 16 -5.15 0.98 16.51
CA TRP A 16 -4.12 -0.04 16.65
C TRP A 16 -4.57 -1.23 17.50
N LYS A 17 -5.15 -0.97 18.66
CA LYS A 17 -5.59 -2.03 19.57
C LYS A 17 -6.76 -2.84 19.03
N LYS A 18 -7.69 -2.20 18.32
CA LYS A 18 -8.94 -2.87 17.90
C LYS A 18 -8.84 -3.63 16.58
N TRP A 19 -8.11 -3.11 15.61
CA TRP A 19 -8.16 -3.64 14.25
C TRP A 19 -6.79 -3.75 13.56
N ASN A 20 -6.02 -2.67 13.53
CA ASN A 20 -4.81 -2.59 12.73
C ASN A 20 -3.78 -3.65 13.11
N ARG A 21 -3.65 -3.95 14.39
CA ARG A 21 -2.76 -5.00 14.88
C ARG A 21 -3.15 -6.38 14.31
N SER A 22 -4.44 -6.71 14.30
CA SER A 22 -4.91 -8.00 13.80
C SER A 22 -4.73 -8.11 12.29
N VAL A 23 -5.06 -7.06 11.53
CA VAL A 23 -4.83 -7.01 10.07
C VAL A 23 -3.34 -7.19 9.75
N LEU A 24 -2.47 -6.46 10.44
CA LEU A 24 -1.03 -6.61 10.27
C LEU A 24 -0.56 -8.01 10.59
N LEU A 25 -0.91 -8.56 11.74
CA LEU A 25 -0.48 -9.91 12.13
C LEU A 25 -0.91 -10.96 11.11
N VAL A 26 -2.16 -10.93 10.67
CA VAL A 26 -2.67 -11.89 9.67
C VAL A 26 -1.93 -11.74 8.35
N THR A 27 -1.83 -10.52 7.80
CA THR A 27 -1.15 -10.28 6.53
C THR A 27 0.34 -10.63 6.59
N PHE A 28 1.00 -10.36 7.72
CA PHE A 28 2.41 -10.73 7.93
C PHE A 28 2.61 -12.23 8.02
N ILE A 29 1.75 -12.97 8.70
CA ILE A 29 1.85 -14.44 8.79
C ILE A 29 1.72 -15.05 7.39
N PHE A 30 0.75 -14.61 6.59
CA PHE A 30 0.58 -15.08 5.22
C PHE A 30 1.77 -14.68 4.32
N ALA A 31 2.27 -13.46 4.45
CA ALA A 31 3.44 -13.01 3.70
C ALA A 31 4.70 -13.80 4.08
N LEU A 32 4.95 -14.01 5.36
CA LEU A 32 6.07 -14.85 5.84
C LEU A 32 5.95 -16.29 5.35
N GLY A 33 4.77 -16.89 5.43
CA GLY A 33 4.52 -18.23 4.89
C GLY A 33 4.85 -18.32 3.39
N ASN A 34 4.50 -17.29 2.62
CA ASN A 34 4.79 -17.21 1.19
C ASN A 34 6.29 -17.00 0.92
N LEU A 35 6.96 -16.13 1.70
CA LEU A 35 8.41 -15.93 1.61
C LEU A 35 9.18 -17.20 1.93
N VAL A 36 8.76 -17.94 2.96
CA VAL A 36 9.32 -19.25 3.28
C VAL A 36 9.07 -20.24 2.13
N ALA A 37 7.87 -20.25 1.55
CA ALA A 37 7.56 -21.11 0.40
C ALA A 37 8.41 -20.77 -0.84
N LEU A 38 8.80 -19.50 -1.03
CA LEU A 38 9.72 -19.11 -2.11
C LEU A 38 11.15 -19.61 -1.85
N ALA A 39 11.57 -19.65 -0.59
CA ALA A 39 12.87 -20.20 -0.21
C ALA A 39 12.95 -21.73 -0.37
N PHE A 40 11.81 -22.42 -0.22
CA PHE A 40 11.75 -23.88 -0.45
C PHE A 40 11.13 -24.16 -1.82
N PRO A 41 11.92 -24.66 -2.79
CA PRO A 41 11.35 -25.01 -4.09
C PRO A 41 10.42 -26.21 -3.92
N PHE A 42 9.13 -25.97 -3.95
CA PHE A 42 8.20 -27.02 -4.26
C PHE A 42 8.54 -27.51 -5.66
N ARG A 43 8.95 -28.77 -5.79
CA ARG A 43 9.05 -29.44 -7.06
C ARG A 43 7.68 -29.42 -7.72
N ASN A 44 7.45 -28.46 -8.61
CA ASN A 44 6.36 -28.59 -9.56
C ASN A 44 6.83 -29.53 -10.67
N PRO A 45 6.32 -30.75 -10.75
CA PRO A 45 6.78 -31.74 -11.75
C PRO A 45 6.31 -31.43 -13.18
N VAL A 46 5.60 -30.33 -13.42
CA VAL A 46 4.84 -30.12 -14.67
C VAL A 46 5.37 -29.00 -15.56
N SER A 47 6.27 -28.14 -15.14
CA SER A 47 6.84 -27.16 -16.06
C SER A 47 8.16 -27.64 -16.64
N TYR A 48 8.09 -28.29 -17.80
CA TYR A 48 9.21 -28.62 -18.69
C TYR A 48 9.84 -27.35 -19.34
N GLU A 49 9.64 -26.18 -18.81
CA GLU A 49 10.39 -25.02 -19.22
C GLU A 49 11.76 -25.03 -18.55
N TYR A 50 12.75 -25.32 -19.37
CA TYR A 50 14.18 -25.37 -19.07
C TYR A 50 14.76 -23.98 -18.81
N TYR A 51 14.12 -23.23 -17.89
CA TYR A 51 14.76 -22.09 -17.28
C TYR A 51 15.35 -22.57 -15.96
N PRO A 52 16.68 -22.65 -15.85
CA PRO A 52 17.31 -23.06 -14.60
C PRO A 52 16.81 -22.11 -13.51
N LYS A 53 16.18 -22.69 -12.46
CA LYS A 53 15.69 -21.94 -11.28
C LYS A 53 16.81 -21.15 -10.59
N ALA A 54 18.04 -21.51 -10.90
CA ALA A 54 19.29 -20.88 -10.52
C ALA A 54 19.40 -19.38 -10.88
N PHE A 55 18.66 -18.91 -11.87
CA PHE A 55 18.74 -17.52 -12.34
C PHE A 55 17.53 -16.69 -11.94
N GLN A 56 16.75 -17.12 -10.96
CA GLN A 56 15.65 -16.30 -10.45
C GLN A 56 16.22 -15.15 -9.62
N THR A 57 15.89 -13.94 -10.01
CA THR A 57 16.19 -12.74 -9.25
C THR A 57 15.12 -12.52 -8.18
N TYR A 58 15.46 -11.77 -7.14
CA TYR A 58 14.55 -11.47 -6.03
C TYR A 58 13.26 -10.77 -6.50
N ASP A 59 13.37 -9.85 -7.45
CA ASP A 59 12.24 -9.16 -8.07
C ASP A 59 11.29 -10.12 -8.79
N MET A 60 11.82 -11.05 -9.60
CA MET A 60 11.02 -12.08 -10.25
C MET A 60 10.31 -12.99 -9.24
N ALA A 61 10.98 -13.35 -8.16
CA ALA A 61 10.41 -14.17 -7.11
C ALA A 61 9.24 -13.45 -6.42
N LEU A 62 9.39 -12.15 -6.13
CA LEU A 62 8.33 -11.35 -5.54
C LEU A 62 7.12 -11.19 -6.48
N ASP A 63 7.36 -10.85 -7.74
CA ASP A 63 6.29 -10.58 -8.71
C ASP A 63 5.48 -11.83 -9.07
N ARG A 64 6.11 -13.02 -9.05
CA ARG A 64 5.45 -14.32 -9.27
C ARG A 64 4.80 -14.90 -8.01
N SER A 65 5.03 -14.30 -6.86
CA SER A 65 4.45 -14.73 -5.58
C SER A 65 3.07 -14.14 -5.34
N LEU A 66 2.38 -14.61 -4.30
CA LEU A 66 1.14 -14.01 -3.81
C LEU A 66 1.36 -12.79 -2.89
N ILE A 67 2.61 -12.38 -2.66
CA ILE A 67 2.96 -11.24 -1.80
C ILE A 67 2.27 -9.94 -2.23
N PRO A 68 2.24 -9.57 -3.53
CA PRO A 68 1.50 -8.39 -4.00
C PRO A 68 0.02 -8.45 -3.61
N VAL A 69 -0.60 -9.62 -3.72
CA VAL A 69 -2.02 -9.82 -3.37
C VAL A 69 -2.24 -9.62 -1.88
N TYR A 70 -1.40 -10.21 -1.03
CA TYR A 70 -1.50 -10.02 0.43
C TYR A 70 -1.30 -8.58 0.85
N PHE A 71 -0.40 -7.85 0.19
CA PHE A 71 -0.21 -6.44 0.44
C PHE A 71 -1.47 -5.63 0.11
N VAL A 72 -2.03 -5.79 -1.08
CA VAL A 72 -3.22 -5.03 -1.52
C VAL A 72 -4.45 -5.39 -0.69
N VAL A 73 -4.67 -6.68 -0.45
CA VAL A 73 -5.79 -7.16 0.39
C VAL A 73 -5.66 -6.65 1.82
N GLY A 74 -4.46 -6.72 2.39
CA GLY A 74 -4.20 -6.19 3.73
C GLY A 74 -4.41 -4.68 3.84
N LEU A 75 -3.99 -3.91 2.83
CA LEU A 75 -4.27 -2.48 2.74
C LEU A 75 -5.78 -2.20 2.64
N GLY A 76 -6.51 -2.99 1.84
CA GLY A 76 -7.96 -2.91 1.75
C GLY A 76 -8.64 -3.16 3.11
N PHE A 77 -8.26 -4.22 3.83
CA PHE A 77 -8.76 -4.48 5.18
C PHE A 77 -8.41 -3.37 6.17
N LEU A 78 -7.23 -2.76 6.06
CA LEU A 78 -6.86 -1.62 6.89
C LEU A 78 -7.78 -0.41 6.63
N LEU A 79 -8.07 -0.08 5.36
CA LEU A 79 -8.99 0.99 4.99
C LEU A 79 -10.43 0.70 5.46
N ILE A 80 -10.88 -0.53 5.30
CA ILE A 80 -12.19 -0.99 5.82
C ILE A 80 -12.23 -0.85 7.35
N GLY A 81 -11.17 -1.24 8.03
CA GLY A 81 -11.05 -1.08 9.48
C GLY A 81 -11.15 0.37 9.93
N ILE A 82 -10.46 1.29 9.24
CA ILE A 82 -10.58 2.74 9.49
C ILE A 82 -12.02 3.21 9.29
N PHE A 83 -12.68 2.76 8.22
CA PHE A 83 -14.08 3.12 7.95
C PHE A 83 -15.05 2.59 9.03
N ILE A 84 -14.95 1.32 9.40
CA ILE A 84 -15.80 0.72 10.45
C ILE A 84 -15.62 1.47 11.78
N GLN A 85 -14.40 1.87 12.09
CA GLN A 85 -14.13 2.63 13.32
C GLN A 85 -14.73 4.02 13.28
N LEU A 86 -14.60 4.73 12.14
CA LEU A 86 -15.24 6.02 11.92
C LEU A 86 -16.76 5.91 12.06
N ARG A 87 -17.34 4.90 11.42
CA ARG A 87 -18.79 4.64 11.48
C ARG A 87 -19.25 4.25 12.89
N GLY A 88 -18.44 3.52 13.64
CA GLY A 88 -18.73 3.19 15.03
C GLY A 88 -18.84 4.43 15.93
N PHE A 89 -18.04 5.46 15.67
CA PHE A 89 -18.19 6.76 16.34
C PHE A 89 -19.44 7.52 15.87
N SER A 90 -19.83 7.37 14.59
CA SER A 90 -20.96 8.06 13.97
C SER A 90 -22.30 7.44 14.34
N GLN A 91 -22.45 6.11 14.22
CA GLN A 91 -23.75 5.42 14.34
C GLN A 91 -24.24 5.24 15.77
N HIS A 92 -23.36 5.11 16.75
CA HIS A 92 -23.77 4.94 18.14
C HIS A 92 -24.10 6.28 18.84
N GLY A 93 -24.29 7.36 18.07
CA GLY A 93 -24.89 8.64 18.46
C GLY A 93 -24.17 9.42 19.56
N LYS A 94 -23.39 8.75 20.38
CA LYS A 94 -22.71 9.35 21.53
C LYS A 94 -21.23 9.66 21.29
N GLY A 95 -20.55 8.89 20.42
CA GLY A 95 -19.09 9.01 20.23
C GLY A 95 -18.65 10.27 19.49
N ILE A 96 -19.25 10.60 18.34
CA ILE A 96 -18.93 11.84 17.61
C ILE A 96 -19.41 13.07 18.38
N TYR A 97 -20.59 13.00 19.00
CA TYR A 97 -21.07 14.10 19.83
C TYR A 97 -20.15 14.35 21.03
N THR A 98 -19.68 13.31 21.70
CA THR A 98 -18.68 13.47 22.78
C THR A 98 -17.36 14.07 22.29
N LEU A 99 -16.91 13.73 21.08
CA LEU A 99 -15.73 14.34 20.47
C LEU A 99 -15.97 15.82 20.11
N PHE A 100 -17.20 16.18 19.67
CA PHE A 100 -17.56 17.55 19.38
C PHE A 100 -17.84 18.40 20.63
N LEU A 101 -18.07 17.75 21.80
CA LEU A 101 -18.14 18.42 23.11
C LEU A 101 -16.76 18.74 23.68
N LEU A 102 -15.69 18.17 23.12
CA LEU A 102 -14.33 18.59 23.50
C LEU A 102 -14.13 20.08 23.18
N PRO A 103 -13.35 20.82 23.98
CA PRO A 103 -13.03 22.22 23.74
C PRO A 103 -12.07 22.37 22.54
N MET A 104 -12.48 21.86 21.39
CA MET A 104 -11.73 21.82 20.14
C MET A 104 -12.66 22.22 18.98
N LYS A 105 -12.05 22.82 17.95
CA LYS A 105 -12.79 23.12 16.72
C LYS A 105 -13.12 21.80 15.98
N ARG A 106 -14.31 21.70 15.40
CA ARG A 106 -14.73 20.49 14.65
C ARG A 106 -13.75 20.08 13.55
N LYS A 107 -13.13 21.06 12.89
CA LYS A 107 -12.06 20.83 11.92
C LYS A 107 -10.80 20.17 12.52
N GLU A 108 -10.50 20.46 13.78
CA GLU A 108 -9.37 19.83 14.48
C GLU A 108 -9.67 18.36 14.78
N VAL A 109 -10.93 18.01 15.06
CA VAL A 109 -11.38 16.62 15.21
C VAL A 109 -11.24 15.88 13.88
N TYR A 110 -11.71 16.47 12.77
CA TYR A 110 -11.54 15.91 11.43
C TYR A 110 -10.05 15.68 11.09
N LEU A 111 -9.20 16.67 11.34
CA LEU A 111 -7.75 16.55 11.12
C LEU A 111 -7.11 15.49 12.03
N ALA A 112 -7.59 15.32 13.26
CA ALA A 112 -7.08 14.26 14.13
C ALA A 112 -7.39 12.86 13.59
N PHE A 113 -8.58 12.63 13.04
CA PHE A 113 -8.93 11.39 12.35
C PHE A 113 -8.07 11.18 11.09
N LEU A 114 -7.90 12.22 10.27
CA LEU A 114 -7.07 12.16 9.08
C LEU A 114 -5.62 11.78 9.43
N LEU A 115 -5.03 12.44 10.42
CA LEU A 115 -3.66 12.17 10.87
C LEU A 115 -3.51 10.76 11.44
N SER A 116 -4.47 10.28 12.23
CA SER A 116 -4.43 8.92 12.77
C SER A 116 -4.50 7.86 11.69
N ALA A 117 -5.34 8.07 10.67
CA ALA A 117 -5.49 7.16 9.55
C ALA A 117 -4.25 7.17 8.63
N VAL A 118 -3.69 8.34 8.34
CA VAL A 118 -2.42 8.47 7.61
C VAL A 118 -1.30 7.77 8.37
N ALA A 119 -1.20 7.96 9.69
CA ALA A 119 -0.20 7.28 10.51
C ALA A 119 -0.33 5.75 10.44
N SER A 120 -1.57 5.23 10.42
CA SER A 120 -1.83 3.79 10.27
C SER A 120 -1.37 3.24 8.93
N ILE A 121 -1.63 3.98 7.83
CA ILE A 121 -1.18 3.61 6.48
C ILE A 121 0.35 3.66 6.40
N VAL A 122 0.98 4.74 6.87
CA VAL A 122 2.45 4.87 6.86
C VAL A 122 3.10 3.74 7.65
N LEU A 123 2.57 3.41 8.83
CA LEU A 123 3.09 2.31 9.62
C LEU A 123 2.95 0.96 8.89
N TYR A 124 1.84 0.73 8.20
CA TYR A 124 1.64 -0.44 7.36
C TYR A 124 2.73 -0.55 6.29
N TYR A 125 2.99 0.52 5.55
CA TYR A 125 4.03 0.57 4.52
C TYR A 125 5.43 0.34 5.08
N VAL A 126 5.76 1.00 6.20
CA VAL A 126 7.07 0.84 6.87
C VAL A 126 7.31 -0.61 7.30
N LEU A 127 6.31 -1.24 7.92
CA LEU A 127 6.44 -2.63 8.36
C LEU A 127 6.60 -3.58 7.17
N TRP A 128 5.84 -3.39 6.08
CA TRP A 128 6.03 -4.17 4.87
C TRP A 128 7.40 -3.96 4.23
N LEU A 129 7.89 -2.72 4.20
CA LEU A 129 9.23 -2.42 3.72
C LEU A 129 10.29 -3.16 4.53
N VAL A 130 10.19 -3.11 5.86
CA VAL A 130 11.10 -3.85 6.76
C VAL A 130 11.06 -5.35 6.49
N LEU A 131 9.86 -5.92 6.32
CA LEU A 131 9.70 -7.33 5.99
C LEU A 131 10.38 -7.72 4.67
N LEU A 132 10.14 -6.93 3.61
CA LEU A 132 10.70 -7.19 2.29
C LEU A 132 12.23 -7.04 2.27
N VAL A 133 12.77 -6.03 2.94
CA VAL A 133 14.21 -5.86 3.08
C VAL A 133 14.84 -6.99 3.90
N ALA A 134 14.19 -7.40 5.00
CA ALA A 134 14.69 -8.50 5.82
C ALA A 134 14.65 -9.85 5.05
N ALA A 135 13.65 -10.06 4.23
CA ALA A 135 13.49 -11.26 3.42
C ALA A 135 14.48 -11.35 2.24
N TYR A 136 15.00 -10.22 1.79
CA TYR A 136 15.97 -10.16 0.68
C TYR A 136 17.19 -11.04 0.95
N PHE A 137 17.81 -10.88 2.11
CA PHE A 137 19.08 -11.58 2.44
C PHE A 137 18.97 -13.11 2.42
N PRO A 138 18.01 -13.75 3.11
CA PRO A 138 17.90 -15.21 3.10
C PRO A 138 17.46 -15.76 1.74
N ILE A 139 16.63 -15.05 0.99
CA ILE A 139 16.14 -15.51 -0.32
C ILE A 139 17.25 -15.45 -1.35
N THR A 140 18.00 -14.35 -1.41
CA THR A 140 19.12 -14.22 -2.36
C THR A 140 20.24 -15.22 -2.06
N ALA A 141 20.63 -15.40 -0.80
CA ALA A 141 21.62 -16.38 -0.40
C ALA A 141 21.19 -17.82 -0.79
N PHE A 142 19.90 -18.12 -0.68
CA PHE A 142 19.38 -19.41 -1.10
C PHE A 142 19.43 -19.61 -2.63
N TYR A 143 19.07 -18.60 -3.42
CA TYR A 143 19.15 -18.66 -4.88
C TYR A 143 20.59 -18.74 -5.37
N GLU A 144 21.52 -17.98 -4.78
CA GLU A 144 22.94 -18.05 -5.10
C GLU A 144 23.53 -19.45 -4.82
N LYS A 145 23.20 -20.05 -3.68
CA LYS A 145 23.61 -21.41 -3.37
C LYS A 145 23.10 -22.42 -4.38
N LYS A 146 21.82 -22.31 -4.78
CA LYS A 146 21.25 -23.19 -5.82
C LYS A 146 21.85 -22.98 -7.19
N ALA A 147 22.13 -21.73 -7.56
CA ALA A 147 22.82 -21.43 -8.80
C ALA A 147 24.16 -22.11 -8.88
N LEU A 148 24.94 -22.07 -7.81
CA LEU A 148 26.23 -22.77 -7.71
C LEU A 148 26.08 -24.29 -7.83
N GLU A 149 25.07 -24.88 -7.18
CA GLU A 149 24.80 -26.32 -7.28
C GLU A 149 24.43 -26.74 -8.70
N GLU A 150 23.53 -26.00 -9.39
CA GLU A 150 23.11 -26.30 -10.77
C GLU A 150 24.27 -26.11 -11.78
N VAL A 151 25.06 -25.07 -11.63
CA VAL A 151 26.26 -24.86 -12.48
C VAL A 151 27.27 -25.99 -12.27
N PHE A 152 27.45 -26.47 -11.06
CA PHE A 152 28.34 -27.59 -10.76
C PHE A 152 27.90 -28.88 -11.47
N TRP A 153 26.59 -29.17 -11.53
CA TRP A 153 26.08 -30.32 -12.24
C TRP A 153 26.15 -30.21 -13.77
N LEU A 154 25.91 -28.99 -14.31
CA LEU A 154 25.99 -28.74 -15.76
C LEU A 154 27.45 -28.73 -16.26
N THR A 155 28.43 -28.33 -15.45
CA THR A 155 29.85 -28.29 -15.83
C THR A 155 30.55 -29.63 -15.78
N LYS A 156 29.92 -30.67 -15.27
CA LYS A 156 30.52 -32.03 -15.26
C LYS A 156 30.66 -32.58 -16.68
N ASP A 157 29.85 -32.15 -17.63
CA ASP A 157 29.86 -32.65 -19.00
C ASP A 157 30.29 -31.59 -20.06
N VAL A 158 30.31 -30.30 -19.70
CA VAL A 158 30.71 -29.22 -20.62
C VAL A 158 31.53 -28.17 -19.84
N MET A 159 32.79 -27.92 -20.28
CA MET A 159 33.54 -26.78 -19.77
C MET A 159 32.88 -25.48 -20.23
N LEU A 160 31.93 -24.96 -19.48
CA LEU A 160 31.37 -23.64 -19.65
C LEU A 160 32.28 -22.61 -18.98
N THR A 161 33.34 -22.24 -19.67
CA THR A 161 34.11 -21.05 -19.36
C THR A 161 33.28 -19.84 -19.72
N GLY A 162 32.84 -19.07 -18.73
CA GLY A 162 32.27 -17.76 -18.93
C GLY A 162 30.79 -17.57 -18.63
N ILE A 163 30.17 -18.39 -17.80
CA ILE A 163 28.90 -17.99 -17.19
C ILE A 163 29.25 -16.99 -16.09
N GLU A 164 29.20 -15.70 -16.45
CA GLU A 164 29.09 -14.65 -15.46
C GLU A 164 27.79 -14.90 -14.74
N THR A 165 27.87 -15.36 -13.49
CA THR A 165 26.72 -15.32 -12.59
C THR A 165 26.20 -13.88 -12.62
N PRO A 166 24.93 -13.63 -12.98
CA PRO A 166 24.44 -12.27 -12.97
C PRO A 166 24.47 -11.77 -11.51
N HIS A 167 25.56 -11.12 -11.13
CA HIS A 167 25.74 -10.47 -9.82
C HIS A 167 24.79 -9.27 -9.62
N THR A 168 23.69 -9.26 -10.31
CA THR A 168 22.72 -8.16 -10.34
C THR A 168 21.58 -8.33 -9.36
N ASN A 169 21.70 -9.19 -8.36
CA ASN A 169 20.77 -9.24 -7.23
C ASN A 169 21.00 -8.08 -6.24
N GLY A 170 21.09 -6.85 -6.75
CA GLY A 170 21.13 -5.69 -5.88
C GLY A 170 19.72 -5.40 -5.34
N LEU A 171 19.59 -5.18 -4.02
CA LEU A 171 18.32 -4.78 -3.40
C LEU A 171 17.70 -3.56 -4.12
N PHE A 172 18.54 -2.59 -4.48
CA PHE A 172 18.12 -1.41 -5.22
C PHE A 172 17.58 -1.74 -6.61
N LEU A 173 18.19 -2.69 -7.31
CA LEU A 173 17.71 -3.16 -8.60
C LEU A 173 16.37 -3.86 -8.48
N ALA A 174 16.15 -4.65 -7.42
CA ALA A 174 14.85 -5.26 -7.16
C ALA A 174 13.74 -4.22 -7.01
N PHE A 175 13.98 -3.11 -6.30
CA PHE A 175 13.01 -2.00 -6.19
C PHE A 175 12.73 -1.31 -7.54
N ARG A 176 13.68 -1.33 -8.45
CA ARG A 176 13.52 -0.73 -9.79
C ARG A 176 12.83 -1.66 -10.78
N HIS A 177 13.12 -2.95 -10.73
CA HIS A 177 12.66 -3.95 -11.71
C HIS A 177 11.36 -4.64 -11.31
N SER A 178 11.11 -4.86 -10.01
CA SER A 178 9.85 -5.46 -9.56
C SER A 178 8.67 -4.54 -9.86
N THR A 179 7.65 -5.08 -10.52
CA THR A 179 6.38 -4.37 -10.78
C THR A 179 5.66 -4.05 -9.49
N PHE A 180 5.65 -4.99 -8.54
CA PHE A 180 5.05 -4.82 -7.22
C PHE A 180 5.75 -3.73 -6.41
N LEU A 181 7.08 -3.81 -6.27
CA LEU A 181 7.84 -2.84 -5.47
C LEU A 181 7.75 -1.44 -6.06
N ALA A 182 7.82 -1.30 -7.39
CA ALA A 182 7.74 -0.01 -8.05
C ALA A 182 6.37 0.68 -7.90
N VAL A 183 5.28 -0.09 -7.71
CA VAL A 183 3.94 0.45 -7.45
C VAL A 183 3.76 0.80 -5.97
N CYS A 184 4.12 -0.13 -5.08
CA CYS A 184 3.91 0.05 -3.64
C CYS A 184 4.92 1.01 -3.02
N PHE A 185 6.17 0.97 -3.50
CA PHE A 185 7.28 1.83 -3.04
C PHE A 185 7.81 2.64 -4.22
N PRO A 186 7.13 3.72 -4.58
CA PRO A 186 7.41 4.46 -5.79
C PRO A 186 8.82 5.01 -5.84
N GLY A 187 9.58 4.61 -6.84
CA GLY A 187 10.95 5.08 -7.10
C GLY A 187 11.01 6.39 -7.88
N THR A 188 9.88 6.89 -8.37
CA THR A 188 9.80 8.15 -9.14
C THR A 188 8.77 9.11 -8.54
N PHE A 189 8.98 10.40 -8.73
CA PHE A 189 8.03 11.42 -8.25
C PHE A 189 6.62 11.24 -8.85
N GLY A 190 6.52 10.82 -10.12
CA GLY A 190 5.24 10.57 -10.77
C GLY A 190 4.43 9.46 -10.08
N THR A 191 5.05 8.32 -9.84
CA THR A 191 4.41 7.19 -9.14
C THR A 191 4.13 7.53 -7.68
N LEU A 192 4.99 8.32 -7.02
CA LEU A 192 4.74 8.80 -5.66
C LEU A 192 3.46 9.64 -5.58
N PHE A 193 3.28 10.59 -6.50
CA PHE A 193 2.06 11.41 -6.54
C PHE A 193 0.81 10.59 -6.84
N SER A 194 0.89 9.56 -7.70
CA SER A 194 -0.22 8.64 -7.97
C SER A 194 -0.61 7.84 -6.71
N VAL A 195 0.37 7.29 -6.00
CA VAL A 195 0.13 6.51 -4.76
C VAL A 195 -0.44 7.40 -3.67
N VAL A 196 0.19 8.54 -3.41
CA VAL A 196 -0.27 9.51 -2.38
C VAL A 196 -1.63 10.09 -2.75
N GLY A 197 -1.84 10.47 -4.01
CA GLY A 197 -3.12 10.98 -4.52
C GLY A 197 -4.22 9.92 -4.44
N GLY A 198 -3.93 8.68 -4.84
CA GLY A 198 -4.88 7.57 -4.81
C GLY A 198 -5.30 7.21 -3.38
N LEU A 199 -4.33 6.95 -2.50
CA LEU A 199 -4.61 6.62 -1.09
C LEU A 199 -5.25 7.80 -0.35
N GLY A 200 -4.76 9.01 -0.60
CA GLY A 200 -5.30 10.23 -0.01
C GLY A 200 -6.75 10.48 -0.42
N LEU A 201 -7.11 10.22 -1.69
CA LEU A 201 -8.50 10.30 -2.17
C LEU A 201 -9.39 9.25 -1.53
N MET A 202 -8.95 7.98 -1.46
CA MET A 202 -9.72 6.93 -0.79
C MET A 202 -10.00 7.32 0.66
N LEU A 203 -8.98 7.73 1.39
CA LEU A 203 -9.11 8.14 2.78
C LEU A 203 -10.01 9.37 2.95
N THR A 204 -9.85 10.37 2.10
CA THR A 204 -10.70 11.56 2.12
C THR A 204 -12.15 11.22 1.80
N GLY A 205 -12.39 10.30 0.85
CA GLY A 205 -13.72 9.79 0.53
C GLY A 205 -14.39 9.10 1.73
N LEU A 206 -13.65 8.27 2.47
CA LEU A 206 -14.12 7.62 3.68
C LEU A 206 -14.49 8.64 4.77
N LEU A 207 -13.63 9.64 4.99
CA LEU A 207 -13.89 10.72 5.94
C LEU A 207 -15.08 11.59 5.50
N PHE A 208 -15.17 11.90 4.21
CA PHE A 208 -16.30 12.64 3.66
C PHE A 208 -17.64 11.92 3.88
N ALA A 209 -17.67 10.60 3.70
CA ALA A 209 -18.85 9.78 3.97
C ALA A 209 -19.40 9.93 5.39
N GLU A 210 -18.53 10.12 6.37
CA GLU A 210 -18.92 10.17 7.79
C GLU A 210 -19.12 11.59 8.32
N PHE A 211 -18.31 12.54 7.85
CA PHE A 211 -18.35 13.92 8.34
C PHE A 211 -19.34 14.83 7.57
N TYR A 212 -19.68 14.48 6.31
CA TYR A 212 -20.65 15.23 5.53
C TYR A 212 -22.07 14.67 5.74
N THR A 213 -22.97 15.46 6.31
CA THR A 213 -24.30 14.98 6.74
C THR A 213 -25.47 15.78 6.12
N GLU A 214 -25.19 16.78 5.26
CA GLU A 214 -26.25 17.67 4.74
C GLU A 214 -27.15 16.97 3.71
N GLU A 215 -26.57 16.43 2.66
CA GLU A 215 -27.31 15.79 1.57
C GLU A 215 -26.80 14.37 1.34
N ILE A 216 -27.71 13.40 1.44
CA ILE A 216 -27.36 11.97 1.29
C ILE A 216 -26.81 11.70 -0.11
N GLY A 217 -27.41 12.32 -1.16
CA GLY A 217 -26.96 12.14 -2.55
C GLY A 217 -25.53 12.61 -2.77
N ILE A 218 -25.18 13.82 -2.33
CA ILE A 218 -23.83 14.38 -2.45
C ILE A 218 -22.84 13.58 -1.61
N ARG A 219 -23.25 13.14 -0.41
CA ARG A 219 -22.44 12.31 0.48
C ARG A 219 -22.06 11.00 -0.19
N VAL A 220 -23.04 10.28 -0.75
CA VAL A 220 -22.80 8.97 -1.39
C VAL A 220 -22.00 9.14 -2.68
N LEU A 221 -22.38 10.06 -3.56
CA LEU A 221 -21.68 10.29 -4.82
C LEU A 221 -20.26 10.80 -4.62
N GLY A 222 -20.06 11.75 -3.69
CA GLY A 222 -18.74 12.31 -3.39
C GLY A 222 -17.80 11.28 -2.77
N SER A 223 -18.29 10.47 -1.82
CA SER A 223 -17.48 9.43 -1.19
C SER A 223 -17.17 8.28 -2.15
N ALA A 224 -18.17 7.77 -2.86
CA ALA A 224 -17.98 6.69 -3.82
C ALA A 224 -17.07 7.14 -4.97
N GLY A 225 -17.29 8.34 -5.51
CA GLY A 225 -16.45 8.92 -6.55
C GLY A 225 -14.98 9.07 -6.12
N ALA A 226 -14.75 9.57 -4.92
CA ALA A 226 -13.40 9.71 -4.38
C ALA A 226 -12.71 8.35 -4.15
N ILE A 227 -13.44 7.36 -3.63
CA ILE A 227 -12.90 6.00 -3.41
C ILE A 227 -12.60 5.32 -4.74
N LEU A 228 -13.52 5.38 -5.71
CA LEU A 228 -13.32 4.76 -7.03
C LEU A 228 -12.18 5.43 -7.80
N LEU A 229 -12.13 6.76 -7.81
CA LEU A 229 -11.05 7.50 -8.46
C LEU A 229 -9.71 7.23 -7.78
N GLY A 230 -9.68 7.22 -6.45
CA GLY A 230 -8.48 6.89 -5.68
C GLY A 230 -8.01 5.47 -5.93
N GLY A 231 -8.92 4.50 -5.95
CA GLY A 231 -8.64 3.11 -6.30
C GLY A 231 -8.11 2.97 -7.72
N TYR A 232 -8.73 3.65 -8.68
CA TYR A 232 -8.25 3.70 -10.06
C TYR A 232 -6.83 4.26 -10.17
N LEU A 233 -6.55 5.39 -9.53
CA LEU A 233 -5.21 6.00 -9.56
C LEU A 233 -4.16 5.09 -8.93
N TYR A 234 -4.50 4.42 -7.84
CA TYR A 234 -3.60 3.52 -7.14
C TYR A 234 -3.33 2.23 -7.92
N LEU A 235 -4.39 1.59 -8.46
CA LEU A 235 -4.27 0.31 -9.15
C LEU A 235 -3.88 0.45 -10.63
N TYR A 236 -4.11 1.61 -11.24
CA TYR A 236 -3.80 1.84 -12.65
C TYR A 236 -2.32 1.63 -12.95
N GLU A 237 -1.43 2.14 -12.11
CA GLU A 237 0.01 1.95 -12.27
C GLU A 237 0.41 0.47 -12.20
N ALA A 238 -0.22 -0.29 -11.28
CA ALA A 238 -0.03 -1.72 -11.20
C ALA A 238 -0.49 -2.44 -12.46
N ALA A 239 -1.70 -2.10 -12.93
CA ALA A 239 -2.29 -2.72 -14.12
C ALA A 239 -1.49 -2.42 -15.40
N VAL A 240 -1.06 -1.17 -15.59
CA VAL A 240 -0.27 -0.78 -16.77
C VAL A 240 1.07 -1.51 -16.80
N ARG A 241 1.77 -1.61 -15.69
CA ARG A 241 3.06 -2.31 -15.61
C ARG A 241 2.93 -3.81 -15.82
N LEU A 242 1.85 -4.42 -15.32
CA LEU A 242 1.57 -5.84 -15.51
C LEU A 242 1.21 -6.16 -16.97
N LEU A 243 0.44 -5.29 -17.63
CA LEU A 243 -0.07 -5.52 -18.98
C LEU A 243 0.89 -5.07 -20.08
N SER A 244 1.74 -4.09 -19.80
CA SER A 244 2.62 -3.48 -20.83
C SER A 244 3.96 -3.07 -20.24
N PRO A 245 4.85 -4.02 -19.92
CA PRO A 245 6.14 -3.71 -19.30
C PRO A 245 7.02 -2.80 -20.18
N PHE A 246 6.86 -2.86 -21.51
CA PHE A 246 7.60 -2.01 -22.48
C PHE A 246 7.05 -0.58 -22.61
N GLN A 247 5.80 -0.32 -22.21
CA GLN A 247 5.21 1.01 -22.25
C GLN A 247 5.39 1.81 -20.95
N ALA A 248 5.98 1.21 -19.93
CA ALA A 248 6.15 1.82 -18.62
C ALA A 248 6.97 3.12 -18.64
N GLU A 249 7.92 3.24 -19.57
CA GLU A 249 8.75 4.44 -19.69
C GLU A 249 7.99 5.63 -20.33
N ALA A 250 7.08 5.38 -21.27
CA ALA A 250 6.30 6.43 -21.93
C ALA A 250 5.20 7.03 -21.03
N SER A 251 4.83 6.36 -19.96
CA SER A 251 3.73 6.77 -19.06
C SER A 251 4.15 7.67 -17.88
N LEU A 252 5.44 7.96 -17.70
CA LEU A 252 5.95 8.73 -16.56
C LEU A 252 5.32 10.13 -16.45
N SER A 253 5.15 10.83 -17.57
CA SER A 253 4.48 12.14 -17.60
C SER A 253 2.99 12.02 -17.31
N GLY A 254 2.34 10.97 -17.84
CA GLY A 254 0.93 10.68 -17.59
C GLY A 254 0.63 10.37 -16.13
N SER A 255 1.48 9.61 -15.47
CA SER A 255 1.37 9.27 -14.05
C SER A 255 1.50 10.49 -13.16
N PHE A 256 2.42 11.39 -13.49
CA PHE A 256 2.61 12.64 -12.74
C PHE A 256 1.36 13.53 -12.81
N ILE A 257 0.81 13.75 -14.02
CA ILE A 257 -0.37 14.59 -14.22
C ILE A 257 -1.58 13.98 -13.49
N LYS A 258 -1.81 12.68 -13.63
CA LYS A 258 -2.91 11.97 -12.94
C LYS A 258 -2.76 12.05 -11.42
N GLY A 259 -1.56 11.82 -10.91
CA GLY A 259 -1.28 11.92 -9.47
C GLY A 259 -1.52 13.33 -8.93
N LEU A 260 -1.07 14.35 -9.64
CA LEU A 260 -1.26 15.76 -9.28
C LEU A 260 -2.75 16.13 -9.29
N LEU A 261 -3.50 15.67 -10.28
CA LEU A 261 -4.95 15.84 -10.33
C LEU A 261 -5.63 15.14 -9.15
N GLY A 262 -5.21 13.94 -8.80
CA GLY A 262 -5.68 13.22 -7.62
C GLY A 262 -5.45 14.00 -6.32
N VAL A 263 -4.26 14.55 -6.13
CA VAL A 263 -3.93 15.41 -4.98
C VAL A 263 -4.77 16.68 -4.97
N ALA A 264 -4.99 17.31 -6.13
CA ALA A 264 -5.82 18.51 -6.24
C ALA A 264 -7.28 18.23 -5.83
N VAL A 265 -7.87 17.13 -6.32
CA VAL A 265 -9.23 16.71 -5.94
C VAL A 265 -9.30 16.36 -4.45
N MET A 266 -8.30 15.68 -3.90
CA MET A 266 -8.20 15.39 -2.47
C MET A 266 -8.23 16.67 -1.64
N LEU A 267 -7.39 17.64 -1.97
CA LEU A 267 -7.32 18.93 -1.26
C LEU A 267 -8.61 19.72 -1.39
N PHE A 268 -9.26 19.69 -2.56
CA PHE A 268 -10.56 20.31 -2.77
C PHE A 268 -11.62 19.70 -1.85
N LEU A 269 -11.76 18.37 -1.83
CA LEU A 269 -12.72 17.68 -0.97
C LEU A 269 -12.45 17.93 0.53
N GLN A 270 -11.19 17.93 0.94
CA GLN A 270 -10.83 18.26 2.32
C GLN A 270 -11.22 19.69 2.70
N ARG A 271 -10.90 20.65 1.84
CA ARG A 271 -11.30 22.07 2.06
C ARG A 271 -12.80 22.23 2.12
N TYR A 272 -13.52 21.58 1.20
CA TYR A 272 -14.98 21.61 1.16
C TYR A 272 -15.58 21.05 2.45
N THR A 273 -15.13 19.89 2.90
CA THR A 273 -15.56 19.27 4.16
C THR A 273 -15.28 20.16 5.37
N MET A 274 -14.07 20.71 5.47
CA MET A 274 -13.68 21.59 6.57
C MET A 274 -14.50 22.89 6.61
N LYS A 275 -14.81 23.48 5.43
CA LYS A 275 -15.64 24.67 5.34
C LYS A 275 -17.06 24.39 5.84
N LYS A 276 -17.63 23.26 5.47
CA LYS A 276 -18.97 22.86 5.92
C LYS A 276 -19.03 22.55 7.43
N LEU A 277 -17.97 21.98 7.98
CA LEU A 277 -17.86 21.77 9.44
C LEU A 277 -17.76 23.07 10.24
N ASP A 278 -17.14 24.12 9.67
CA ASP A 278 -17.05 25.44 10.33
C ASP A 278 -18.39 26.20 10.29
N MET A 279 -19.17 26.11 9.20
CA MET A 279 -20.46 26.78 9.06
C MET A 279 -21.55 26.28 10.03
N ARG A 280 -21.36 25.11 10.63
CA ARG A 280 -22.30 24.53 11.64
C ARG A 280 -22.11 25.08 13.06
N ARG A 281 -21.36 26.15 13.24
CA ARG A 281 -21.18 26.77 14.55
C ARG A 281 -22.39 27.53 15.07
N ASP A 282 -23.34 27.86 14.21
CA ASP A 282 -24.41 28.79 14.50
C ASP A 282 -25.76 28.10 14.86
N PHE A 283 -25.71 26.83 15.31
CA PHE A 283 -26.89 26.14 15.85
C PHE A 283 -26.59 25.45 17.17
#